data_d49796e106eaa911547941c9570f3a85
#
_entry.id   d49796e106eaa911547941c9570f3a85
#
_cell.length_a   1.000
_cell.length_b   1.000
_cell.length_c   1.000
_cell.angle_alpha   90.00
_cell.angle_beta   90.00
_cell.angle_gamma   90.00
#
_symmetry.space_group_name_H-M   'P 1'
#
loop_
_entity.id
_entity.type
_entity.pdbx_description
1 polymer ?
#
loop_
_entity_poly.entity_id
_entity_poly.type
_entity_poly.pdbx_seq_one_letter_code
_entity_poly.pdbx_strand_id
1 'polypeptide(L)'
;SAGYTANVGLIPTLVTGPNDVIISDSLNHGSIIDGVRLTKAARGVYSHNDMGELEAVLKAHQESTRKLIITDGVFSMDGDIAPLDEVNALAEEYGAMVYVDDCHGEGVLGDTGAGIVDHFKLQGKVDFEIGSFSKALGVQGGIVAGTDMTRTHALNHSRSWLLSGSQPPGVAAAQKAAVEVLMSEPQHHAKLWENTHYFRKELQSLGFDTGVSTTPIIPVM
;
A
#
# COMPACT_ATOMS: atom_id res chain seq x y z
N SER A 1 -9.70 11.80 2.87
CA SER A 1 -10.34 12.15 1.59
C SER A 1 -9.62 11.57 0.37
N ALA A 2 -8.42 11.01 0.52
CA ALA A 2 -7.62 10.37 -0.53
C ALA A 2 -6.58 9.44 0.11
N GLY A 3 -5.96 8.50 -0.65
CA GLY A 3 -4.82 7.71 -0.19
C GLY A 3 -3.66 8.60 0.27
N TYR A 4 -3.38 9.70 -0.46
CA TYR A 4 -2.40 10.70 -0.04
C TYR A 4 -2.63 11.20 1.40
N THR A 5 -3.87 11.58 1.73
CA THR A 5 -4.21 12.09 3.07
C THR A 5 -4.19 10.99 4.14
N ALA A 6 -4.38 9.73 3.77
CA ALA A 6 -4.20 8.59 4.67
C ALA A 6 -2.72 8.45 5.05
N ASN A 7 -1.80 8.43 4.07
CA ASN A 7 -0.36 8.33 4.28
C ASN A 7 0.18 9.50 5.13
N VAL A 8 -0.02 10.74 4.70
CA VAL A 8 0.49 11.91 5.44
C VAL A 8 -0.19 12.10 6.80
N GLY A 9 -1.35 11.50 7.01
CA GLY A 9 -2.07 11.55 8.29
C GLY A 9 -1.63 10.48 9.27
N LEU A 10 -1.33 9.26 8.81
CA LEU A 10 -1.04 8.13 9.67
C LEU A 10 0.46 7.96 9.94
N ILE A 11 1.30 7.92 8.90
CA ILE A 11 2.75 7.67 9.04
C ILE A 11 3.40 8.52 10.14
N PRO A 12 3.16 9.87 10.20
CA PRO A 12 3.80 10.70 11.21
C PRO A 12 3.37 10.42 12.64
N THR A 13 2.38 9.57 12.85
CA THR A 13 1.84 9.24 14.17
C THR A 13 2.34 7.92 14.72
N LEU A 14 2.88 7.04 13.87
CA LEU A 14 3.26 5.67 14.23
C LEU A 14 4.66 5.61 14.88
N VAL A 15 5.62 6.25 14.27
CA VAL A 15 7.03 6.29 14.70
C VAL A 15 7.49 7.73 14.72
N THR A 16 7.69 8.27 15.91
CA THR A 16 7.84 9.72 16.11
C THR A 16 9.12 10.12 16.82
N GLY A 17 9.78 9.16 17.48
CA GLY A 17 10.96 9.40 18.30
C GLY A 17 12.26 9.40 17.49
N PRO A 18 13.33 10.06 18.00
CA PRO A 18 14.64 10.05 17.34
C PRO A 18 15.31 8.68 17.38
N ASN A 19 14.86 7.78 18.24
CA ASN A 19 15.34 6.40 18.36
C ASN A 19 14.47 5.41 17.58
N ASP A 20 13.46 5.89 16.87
CA ASP A 20 12.65 5.07 15.95
C ASP A 20 13.24 5.14 14.54
N VAL A 21 12.90 4.19 13.68
CA VAL A 21 13.32 4.18 12.28
C VAL A 21 12.14 3.84 11.36
N ILE A 22 12.07 4.52 10.22
CA ILE A 22 11.25 4.14 9.08
C ILE A 22 12.17 3.63 7.98
N ILE A 23 11.87 2.45 7.46
CA ILE A 23 12.62 1.78 6.38
C ILE A 23 11.71 1.72 5.17
N SER A 24 12.09 2.40 4.09
CA SER A 24 11.25 2.65 2.92
C SER A 24 11.87 2.05 1.67
N ASP A 25 11.04 1.42 0.83
CA ASP A 25 11.45 1.11 -0.55
C ASP A 25 11.79 2.40 -1.30
N SER A 26 12.79 2.36 -2.17
CA SER A 26 13.30 3.50 -2.92
C SER A 26 12.32 4.06 -3.95
N LEU A 27 11.35 3.25 -4.42
CA LEU A 27 10.35 3.65 -5.42
C LEU A 27 8.97 3.94 -4.82
N ASN A 28 8.84 3.97 -3.50
CA ASN A 28 7.59 4.30 -2.84
C ASN A 28 6.98 5.60 -3.33
N HIS A 29 5.66 5.64 -3.36
CA HIS A 29 4.86 6.77 -3.79
C HIS A 29 5.18 8.05 -3.01
N GLY A 30 5.09 9.21 -3.68
CA GLY A 30 5.39 10.53 -3.10
C GLY A 30 4.65 10.85 -1.80
N SER A 31 3.43 10.34 -1.61
CA SER A 31 2.66 10.53 -0.36
C SER A 31 3.30 9.81 0.84
N ILE A 32 3.94 8.66 0.62
CA ILE A 32 4.71 7.95 1.64
C ILE A 32 5.93 8.78 2.00
N ILE A 33 6.69 9.25 0.99
CA ILE A 33 7.86 10.09 1.18
C ILE A 33 7.50 11.36 1.98
N ASP A 34 6.39 12.01 1.64
CA ASP A 34 5.93 13.20 2.35
C ASP A 34 5.50 12.87 3.79
N GLY A 35 4.80 11.76 4.01
CA GLY A 35 4.46 11.27 5.35
C GLY A 35 5.70 11.00 6.22
N VAL A 36 6.72 10.35 5.65
CA VAL A 36 8.00 10.08 6.30
C VAL A 36 8.74 11.37 6.65
N ARG A 37 8.70 12.39 5.79
CA ARG A 37 9.32 13.69 6.06
C ARG A 37 8.72 14.44 7.24
N LEU A 38 7.49 14.14 7.61
CA LEU A 38 6.82 14.77 8.75
C LEU A 38 7.22 14.17 10.12
N THR A 39 8.01 13.09 10.15
CA THR A 39 8.50 12.47 11.38
C THR A 39 9.89 12.95 11.77
N LYS A 40 10.27 12.69 13.05
CA LYS A 40 11.64 12.85 13.55
C LYS A 40 12.40 11.53 13.60
N ALA A 41 11.78 10.42 13.21
CA ALA A 41 12.39 9.11 13.17
C ALA A 41 13.59 9.07 12.20
N ALA A 42 14.55 8.23 12.47
CA ALA A 42 15.61 7.91 11.51
C ALA A 42 15.01 7.31 10.23
N ARG A 43 15.74 7.42 9.12
CA ARG A 43 15.27 6.96 7.81
C ARG A 43 16.29 5.99 7.23
N GLY A 44 15.82 4.79 6.91
CA GLY A 44 16.52 3.83 6.06
C GLY A 44 15.79 3.75 4.72
N VAL A 45 16.56 3.56 3.65
CA VAL A 45 16.02 3.31 2.30
C VAL A 45 16.73 2.09 1.76
N TYR A 46 15.99 1.19 1.14
CA TYR A 46 16.55 0.04 0.44
C TYR A 46 16.20 0.10 -1.05
N SER A 47 17.04 -0.49 -1.88
CA SER A 47 16.82 -0.59 -3.32
C SER A 47 15.53 -1.35 -3.60
N HIS A 48 14.84 -0.93 -4.64
CA HIS A 48 13.53 -1.43 -4.99
C HIS A 48 13.44 -2.96 -5.00
N ASN A 49 12.55 -3.50 -4.18
CA ASN A 49 12.30 -4.93 -3.99
C ASN A 49 13.56 -5.77 -3.64
N ASP A 50 14.63 -5.15 -3.13
CA ASP A 50 15.83 -5.86 -2.70
C ASP A 50 15.75 -6.26 -1.22
N MET A 51 15.38 -7.50 -0.97
CA MET A 51 15.24 -8.05 0.39
C MET A 51 16.58 -8.19 1.13
N GLY A 52 17.68 -8.35 0.40
CA GLY A 52 19.02 -8.37 0.99
C GLY A 52 19.42 -7.00 1.53
N GLU A 53 19.13 -5.92 0.78
CA GLU A 53 19.34 -4.56 1.28
C GLU A 53 18.36 -4.21 2.41
N LEU A 54 17.09 -4.63 2.33
CA LEU A 54 16.14 -4.45 3.43
C LEU A 54 16.67 -5.08 4.71
N GLU A 55 17.17 -6.31 4.65
CA GLU A 55 17.75 -6.99 5.80
C GLU A 55 18.99 -6.25 6.33
N ALA A 56 19.87 -5.77 5.44
CA ALA A 56 21.04 -4.99 5.84
C ALA A 56 20.67 -3.70 6.58
N VAL A 57 19.62 -2.99 6.12
CA VAL A 57 19.11 -1.78 6.78
C VAL A 57 18.49 -2.13 8.14
N LEU A 58 17.73 -3.22 8.24
CA LEU A 58 17.17 -3.70 9.52
C LEU A 58 18.27 -4.02 10.53
N LYS A 59 19.36 -4.69 10.12
CA LYS A 59 20.54 -4.97 10.94
C LYS A 59 21.23 -3.68 11.41
N ALA A 60 21.38 -2.70 10.54
CA ALA A 60 22.00 -1.42 10.88
C ALA A 60 21.18 -0.62 11.92
N HIS A 61 19.85 -0.87 11.97
CA HIS A 61 18.93 -0.23 12.91
C HIS A 61 18.40 -1.19 13.99
N GLN A 62 19.14 -2.24 14.33
CA GLN A 62 18.71 -3.27 15.28
C GLN A 62 18.34 -2.67 16.65
N GLU A 63 19.08 -1.67 17.11
CA GLU A 63 18.89 -1.00 18.40
C GLU A 63 17.75 0.04 18.40
N SER A 64 17.09 0.29 17.27
CA SER A 64 15.98 1.22 17.22
C SER A 64 14.80 0.72 18.05
N THR A 65 14.16 1.64 18.78
CA THR A 65 13.07 1.32 19.71
C THR A 65 11.85 0.80 18.96
N ARG A 66 11.48 1.45 17.86
CA ARG A 66 10.43 1.03 16.94
C ARG A 66 10.96 1.08 15.53
N LYS A 67 10.63 0.04 14.76
CA LYS A 67 10.97 -0.10 13.35
C LYS A 67 9.68 -0.20 12.55
N LEU A 68 9.58 0.55 11.47
CA LEU A 68 8.43 0.52 10.55
C LEU A 68 8.95 0.33 9.13
N ILE A 69 8.66 -0.80 8.52
CA ILE A 69 8.90 -1.04 7.10
C ILE A 69 7.71 -0.51 6.32
N ILE A 70 7.95 0.30 5.30
CA ILE A 70 6.90 0.85 4.44
C ILE A 70 7.19 0.50 2.98
N THR A 71 6.19 -0.03 2.28
CA THR A 71 6.26 -0.31 0.85
C THR A 71 4.91 -0.04 0.18
N ASP A 72 4.94 0.38 -1.11
CA ASP A 72 3.79 0.22 -1.98
C ASP A 72 3.52 -1.28 -2.18
N GLY A 73 2.28 -1.69 -2.30
CA GLY A 73 1.91 -3.07 -2.62
C GLY A 73 2.08 -3.37 -4.12
N VAL A 74 1.59 -2.45 -4.94
CA VAL A 74 1.81 -2.44 -6.40
C VAL A 74 2.39 -1.09 -6.77
N PHE A 75 3.53 -1.09 -7.44
CA PHE A 75 4.22 0.13 -7.85
C PHE A 75 3.59 0.71 -9.12
N SER A 76 3.12 1.94 -9.03
CA SER A 76 2.24 2.56 -10.03
C SER A 76 2.87 2.81 -11.39
N MET A 77 4.20 2.90 -11.48
CA MET A 77 4.90 3.19 -12.73
C MET A 77 5.29 1.91 -13.47
N ASP A 78 5.76 0.91 -12.73
CA ASP A 78 6.31 -0.33 -13.30
C ASP A 78 5.29 -1.48 -13.28
N GLY A 79 4.26 -1.40 -12.43
CA GLY A 79 3.20 -2.39 -12.33
C GLY A 79 3.64 -3.72 -11.70
N ASP A 80 4.77 -3.73 -11.03
CA ASP A 80 5.27 -4.87 -10.27
C ASP A 80 4.72 -4.89 -8.84
N ILE A 81 4.87 -6.01 -8.18
CA ILE A 81 4.29 -6.30 -6.87
C ILE A 81 5.43 -6.41 -5.85
N ALA A 82 5.27 -5.77 -4.69
CA ALA A 82 6.20 -5.96 -3.58
C ALA A 82 6.16 -7.43 -3.09
N PRO A 83 7.30 -8.05 -2.78
CA PRO A 83 7.36 -9.38 -2.18
C PRO A 83 6.95 -9.31 -0.70
N LEU A 84 5.65 -9.07 -0.45
CA LEU A 84 5.14 -8.74 0.88
C LEU A 84 5.29 -9.89 1.88
N ASP A 85 5.33 -11.13 1.43
CA ASP A 85 5.61 -12.31 2.25
C ASP A 85 7.06 -12.30 2.77
N GLU A 86 8.04 -11.95 1.93
CA GLU A 86 9.44 -11.82 2.34
C GLU A 86 9.63 -10.59 3.24
N VAL A 87 9.00 -9.46 2.91
CA VAL A 87 8.98 -8.26 3.77
C VAL A 87 8.43 -8.60 5.15
N ASN A 88 7.31 -9.33 5.22
CA ASN A 88 6.71 -9.72 6.49
C ASN A 88 7.59 -10.69 7.28
N ALA A 89 8.26 -11.64 6.62
CA ALA A 89 9.18 -12.56 7.27
C ALA A 89 10.36 -11.82 7.93
N LEU A 90 10.96 -10.86 7.23
CA LEU A 90 12.00 -10.00 7.78
C LEU A 90 11.46 -9.12 8.92
N ALA A 91 10.25 -8.59 8.80
CA ALA A 91 9.63 -7.81 9.86
C ALA A 91 9.45 -8.63 11.14
N GLU A 92 8.96 -9.87 11.04
CA GLU A 92 8.82 -10.80 12.16
C GLU A 92 10.19 -11.09 12.81
N GLU A 93 11.23 -11.35 12.01
CA GLU A 93 12.59 -11.67 12.49
C GLU A 93 13.22 -10.48 13.26
N TYR A 94 13.07 -9.27 12.73
CA TYR A 94 13.71 -8.06 13.29
C TYR A 94 12.80 -7.25 14.23
N GLY A 95 11.60 -7.71 14.52
CA GLY A 95 10.63 -7.03 15.39
C GLY A 95 10.21 -5.67 14.82
N ALA A 96 9.96 -5.60 13.52
CA ALA A 96 9.47 -4.41 12.83
C ALA A 96 7.97 -4.54 12.55
N MET A 97 7.29 -3.39 12.44
CA MET A 97 5.91 -3.30 11.94
C MET A 97 5.93 -3.18 10.42
N VAL A 98 4.88 -3.68 9.77
CA VAL A 98 4.70 -3.60 8.31
C VAL A 98 3.56 -2.64 7.98
N TYR A 99 3.86 -1.70 7.09
CA TYR A 99 2.92 -0.75 6.50
C TYR A 99 2.92 -0.94 4.97
N VAL A 100 1.79 -1.31 4.41
CA VAL A 100 1.64 -1.46 2.97
C VAL A 100 0.64 -0.45 2.41
N ASP A 101 1.03 0.27 1.35
CA ASP A 101 0.13 1.09 0.54
C ASP A 101 -0.42 0.24 -0.60
N ASP A 102 -1.61 -0.29 -0.44
CA ASP A 102 -2.28 -1.15 -1.41
C ASP A 102 -3.21 -0.38 -2.35
N CYS A 103 -3.00 0.91 -2.52
CA CYS A 103 -3.85 1.74 -3.37
C CYS A 103 -4.00 1.23 -4.82
N HIS A 104 -3.05 0.46 -5.32
CA HIS A 104 -3.09 -0.14 -6.65
C HIS A 104 -3.40 -1.65 -6.67
N GLY A 105 -3.40 -2.31 -5.50
CA GLY A 105 -3.77 -3.72 -5.37
C GLY A 105 -5.24 -3.93 -5.00
N GLU A 106 -5.85 -3.01 -4.23
CA GLU A 106 -7.29 -3.05 -3.93
C GLU A 106 -8.15 -3.07 -5.20
N GLY A 107 -9.09 -4.01 -5.26
CA GLY A 107 -9.94 -4.24 -6.44
C GLY A 107 -9.22 -4.99 -7.57
N VAL A 108 -7.94 -5.34 -7.41
CA VAL A 108 -7.07 -5.89 -8.46
C VAL A 108 -6.43 -7.22 -8.05
N LEU A 109 -5.69 -7.25 -6.93
CA LEU A 109 -4.97 -8.44 -6.48
C LEU A 109 -5.84 -9.34 -5.59
N GLY A 110 -5.40 -10.59 -5.45
CA GLY A 110 -6.14 -11.63 -4.74
C GLY A 110 -7.26 -12.23 -5.59
N ASP A 111 -7.84 -13.32 -5.12
CA ASP A 111 -8.84 -14.09 -5.88
C ASP A 111 -10.15 -13.33 -6.14
N THR A 112 -10.44 -12.35 -5.27
CA THR A 112 -11.67 -11.55 -5.31
C THR A 112 -11.43 -10.05 -5.45
N GLY A 113 -10.18 -9.64 -5.67
CA GLY A 113 -9.80 -8.23 -5.65
C GLY A 113 -9.67 -7.65 -4.24
N ALA A 114 -9.43 -8.49 -3.23
CA ALA A 114 -9.28 -8.03 -1.85
C ALA A 114 -7.91 -7.41 -1.53
N GLY A 115 -7.02 -7.31 -2.50
CA GLY A 115 -5.74 -6.60 -2.39
C GLY A 115 -4.53 -7.50 -2.12
N ILE A 116 -3.37 -6.88 -1.89
CA ILE A 116 -2.09 -7.56 -1.77
C ILE A 116 -2.00 -8.47 -0.53
N VAL A 117 -2.61 -8.06 0.57
CA VAL A 117 -2.62 -8.86 1.82
C VAL A 117 -3.35 -10.19 1.60
N ASP A 118 -4.47 -10.16 0.83
CA ASP A 118 -5.16 -11.39 0.43
C ASP A 118 -4.36 -12.19 -0.60
N HIS A 119 -3.70 -11.52 -1.52
CA HIS A 119 -2.86 -12.17 -2.54
C HIS A 119 -1.79 -13.08 -1.91
N PHE A 120 -1.10 -12.61 -0.88
CA PHE A 120 -0.08 -13.36 -0.15
C PHE A 120 -0.62 -14.15 1.07
N LYS A 121 -1.95 -14.12 1.34
CA LYS A 121 -2.59 -14.78 2.49
C LYS A 121 -1.99 -14.37 3.83
N LEU A 122 -1.74 -13.07 3.99
CA LEU A 122 -1.13 -12.44 5.16
C LEU A 122 -2.14 -11.72 6.07
N GLN A 123 -3.40 -12.11 6.04
CA GLN A 123 -4.44 -11.53 6.90
C GLN A 123 -4.04 -11.64 8.37
N GLY A 124 -4.07 -10.49 9.06
CA GLY A 124 -3.69 -10.37 10.48
C GLY A 124 -2.18 -10.35 10.77
N LYS A 125 -1.33 -10.36 9.73
CA LYS A 125 0.13 -10.27 9.86
C LYS A 125 0.69 -8.89 9.48
N VAL A 126 -0.02 -8.14 8.65
CA VAL A 126 0.32 -6.76 8.30
C VAL A 126 -0.31 -5.80 9.31
N ASP A 127 0.47 -4.86 9.84
CA ASP A 127 0.00 -3.95 10.89
C ASP A 127 -0.88 -2.82 10.36
N PHE A 128 -0.53 -2.29 9.17
CA PHE A 128 -1.21 -1.16 8.55
C PHE A 128 -1.35 -1.39 7.04
N GLU A 129 -2.57 -1.37 6.58
CA GLU A 129 -2.91 -1.43 5.15
C GLU A 129 -3.61 -0.14 4.74
N ILE A 130 -3.11 0.51 3.71
CA ILE A 130 -3.65 1.76 3.19
C ILE A 130 -4.22 1.52 1.82
N GLY A 131 -5.37 2.11 1.57
CA GLY A 131 -6.03 1.99 0.30
C GLY A 131 -6.60 3.30 -0.22
N SER A 132 -7.09 3.26 -1.46
CA SER A 132 -7.69 4.40 -2.13
C SER A 132 -8.91 4.02 -2.95
N PHE A 133 -10.05 4.57 -2.61
CA PHE A 133 -11.27 4.42 -3.43
C PHE A 133 -11.16 5.03 -4.83
N SER A 134 -10.17 5.90 -5.08
CA SER A 134 -10.10 6.68 -6.32
C SER A 134 -9.53 5.93 -7.53
N LYS A 135 -9.16 4.66 -7.37
CA LYS A 135 -8.61 3.81 -8.42
C LYS A 135 -9.61 2.75 -8.86
N ALA A 136 -9.42 1.49 -8.55
CA ALA A 136 -10.33 0.42 -8.98
C ALA A 136 -11.79 0.64 -8.53
N LEU A 137 -11.99 1.20 -7.35
CA LEU A 137 -13.33 1.45 -6.80
C LEU A 137 -14.02 2.72 -7.36
N GLY A 138 -13.30 3.59 -8.09
CA GLY A 138 -13.86 4.69 -8.86
C GLY A 138 -14.54 5.81 -8.05
N VAL A 139 -14.27 5.93 -6.75
CA VAL A 139 -14.87 6.92 -5.85
C VAL A 139 -13.77 7.66 -5.09
N GLN A 140 -13.99 8.94 -4.77
CA GLN A 140 -13.06 9.68 -3.91
C GLN A 140 -12.94 9.02 -2.53
N GLY A 141 -11.72 8.89 -2.00
CA GLY A 141 -11.52 8.42 -0.62
C GLY A 141 -10.16 7.78 -0.38
N GLY A 142 -9.80 7.70 0.89
CA GLY A 142 -8.66 6.92 1.38
C GLY A 142 -9.12 6.01 2.50
N ILE A 143 -8.47 4.88 2.63
CA ILE A 143 -8.75 3.85 3.64
C ILE A 143 -7.52 3.66 4.51
N VAL A 144 -7.74 3.36 5.78
CA VAL A 144 -6.74 2.80 6.69
C VAL A 144 -7.36 1.56 7.30
N ALA A 145 -6.74 0.42 7.10
CA ALA A 145 -7.13 -0.84 7.71
C ALA A 145 -6.03 -1.31 8.69
N GLY A 146 -6.45 -2.07 9.69
CA GLY A 146 -5.59 -2.60 10.75
C GLY A 146 -6.42 -3.07 11.94
N THR A 147 -5.77 -3.22 13.08
CA THR A 147 -6.44 -3.63 14.33
C THR A 147 -7.33 -2.52 14.90
N ASP A 148 -8.20 -2.86 15.87
CA ASP A 148 -8.97 -1.86 16.62
C ASP A 148 -8.07 -0.83 17.33
N MET A 149 -6.87 -1.22 17.73
CA MET A 149 -5.87 -0.32 18.28
C MET A 149 -5.40 0.68 17.21
N THR A 150 -5.09 0.22 16.01
CA THR A 150 -4.74 1.05 14.84
C THR A 150 -5.84 2.06 14.55
N ARG A 151 -7.09 1.59 14.48
CA ARG A 151 -8.27 2.44 14.26
C ARG A 151 -8.39 3.53 15.34
N THR A 152 -8.30 3.15 16.61
CA THR A 152 -8.42 4.09 17.74
C THR A 152 -7.28 5.09 17.71
N HIS A 153 -6.04 4.65 17.43
CA HIS A 153 -4.89 5.52 17.29
C HIS A 153 -5.07 6.53 16.14
N ALA A 154 -5.44 6.06 14.95
CA ALA A 154 -5.66 6.91 13.79
C ALA A 154 -6.75 7.98 14.05
N LEU A 155 -7.88 7.59 14.65
CA LEU A 155 -8.97 8.51 14.99
C LEU A 155 -8.56 9.61 15.97
N ASN A 156 -7.58 9.37 16.85
CA ASN A 156 -7.17 10.32 17.87
C ASN A 156 -5.89 11.11 17.53
N HIS A 157 -5.09 10.67 16.57
CA HIS A 157 -3.77 11.26 16.29
C HIS A 157 -3.60 11.73 14.85
N SER A 158 -4.35 11.16 13.87
CA SER A 158 -4.22 11.56 12.48
C SER A 158 -4.79 12.96 12.24
N ARG A 159 -3.90 13.92 11.98
CA ARG A 159 -4.30 15.32 11.76
C ARG A 159 -5.18 15.51 10.52
N SER A 160 -4.95 14.74 9.48
CA SER A 160 -5.77 14.79 8.25
C SER A 160 -7.20 14.29 8.47
N TRP A 161 -7.44 13.53 9.54
CA TRP A 161 -8.76 13.13 10.02
C TRP A 161 -9.35 14.18 10.97
N LEU A 162 -8.63 14.47 12.06
CA LEU A 162 -9.10 15.32 13.15
C LEU A 162 -9.40 16.77 12.73
N LEU A 163 -8.59 17.31 11.81
CA LEU A 163 -8.61 18.72 11.41
C LEU A 163 -9.24 18.93 10.01
N SER A 164 -10.05 17.98 9.53
CA SER A 164 -10.75 18.07 8.26
C SER A 164 -12.26 18.06 8.43
N GLY A 165 -12.98 18.62 7.46
CA GLY A 165 -14.44 18.57 7.40
C GLY A 165 -15.01 17.20 7.00
N SER A 166 -14.15 16.15 6.91
CA SER A 166 -14.54 14.80 6.46
C SER A 166 -15.07 14.75 5.02
N GLN A 167 -15.89 13.78 4.69
CA GLN A 167 -16.43 13.56 3.36
C GLN A 167 -17.93 13.83 3.32
N PRO A 168 -18.50 14.32 2.21
CA PRO A 168 -19.93 14.43 2.04
C PRO A 168 -20.62 13.06 2.16
N PRO A 169 -21.85 12.98 2.72
CA PRO A 169 -22.58 11.71 2.86
C PRO A 169 -22.76 10.95 1.54
N GLY A 170 -22.93 11.65 0.41
CA GLY A 170 -23.05 11.05 -0.91
C GLY A 170 -21.77 10.28 -1.33
N VAL A 171 -20.58 10.81 -0.98
CA VAL A 171 -19.31 10.11 -1.23
C VAL A 171 -19.22 8.84 -0.38
N ALA A 172 -19.59 8.91 0.90
CA ALA A 172 -19.58 7.74 1.78
C ALA A 172 -20.55 6.65 1.29
N ALA A 173 -21.74 7.04 0.79
CA ALA A 173 -22.70 6.12 0.19
C ALA A 173 -22.15 5.47 -1.10
N ALA A 174 -21.47 6.24 -1.94
CA ALA A 174 -20.84 5.73 -3.15
C ALA A 174 -19.68 4.76 -2.84
N GLN A 175 -18.86 5.06 -1.83
CA GLN A 175 -17.80 4.14 -1.35
C GLN A 175 -18.38 2.80 -0.90
N LYS A 176 -19.44 2.84 -0.08
CA LYS A 176 -20.14 1.63 0.36
C LYS A 176 -20.66 0.82 -0.83
N ALA A 177 -21.33 1.47 -1.79
CA ALA A 177 -21.85 0.81 -2.99
C ALA A 177 -20.73 0.20 -3.84
N ALA A 178 -19.58 0.88 -3.99
CA ALA A 178 -18.44 0.36 -4.75
C ALA A 178 -17.87 -0.93 -4.11
N VAL A 179 -17.77 -0.98 -2.79
CA VAL A 179 -17.34 -2.21 -2.08
C VAL A 179 -18.38 -3.32 -2.23
N GLU A 180 -19.68 -3.00 -2.11
CA GLU A 180 -20.76 -3.98 -2.30
C GLU A 180 -20.74 -4.57 -3.72
N VAL A 181 -20.50 -3.75 -4.74
CA VAL A 181 -20.34 -4.20 -6.14
C VAL A 181 -19.12 -5.10 -6.28
N LEU A 182 -17.95 -4.70 -5.75
CA LEU A 182 -16.75 -5.55 -5.80
C LEU A 182 -17.00 -6.92 -5.18
N MET A 183 -17.69 -6.97 -4.04
CA MET A 183 -17.98 -8.22 -3.33
C MET A 183 -19.05 -9.09 -4.00
N SER A 184 -20.06 -8.49 -4.64
CA SER A 184 -21.21 -9.22 -5.21
C SER A 184 -21.12 -9.47 -6.70
N GLU A 185 -20.24 -8.76 -7.41
CA GLU A 185 -20.13 -8.79 -8.87
C GLU A 185 -18.72 -9.16 -9.35
N PRO A 186 -18.25 -10.40 -9.09
CA PRO A 186 -16.88 -10.85 -9.41
C PRO A 186 -16.53 -10.79 -10.91
N GLN A 187 -17.55 -10.68 -11.79
CA GLN A 187 -17.34 -10.57 -13.23
C GLN A 187 -16.53 -9.31 -13.64
N HIS A 188 -16.59 -8.23 -12.85
CA HIS A 188 -15.80 -7.03 -13.14
C HIS A 188 -14.32 -7.28 -12.93
N HIS A 189 -13.95 -7.91 -11.83
CA HIS A 189 -12.57 -8.33 -11.55
C HIS A 189 -12.06 -9.32 -12.62
N ALA A 190 -12.85 -10.36 -12.92
CA ALA A 190 -12.50 -11.33 -13.97
C ALA A 190 -12.29 -10.65 -15.33
N LYS A 191 -13.15 -9.69 -15.70
CA LYS A 191 -13.03 -8.96 -16.96
C LYS A 191 -11.79 -8.07 -17.01
N LEU A 192 -11.41 -7.44 -15.91
CA LEU A 192 -10.16 -6.68 -15.80
C LEU A 192 -8.96 -7.56 -16.16
N TRP A 193 -8.86 -8.75 -15.59
CA TRP A 193 -7.75 -9.66 -15.87
C TRP A 193 -7.77 -10.24 -17.27
N GLU A 194 -8.94 -10.57 -17.82
CA GLU A 194 -9.11 -10.97 -19.23
C GLU A 194 -8.56 -9.88 -20.16
N ASN A 195 -8.98 -8.63 -19.95
CA ASN A 195 -8.52 -7.49 -20.75
C ASN A 195 -7.01 -7.25 -20.59
N THR A 196 -6.49 -7.38 -19.37
CA THR A 196 -5.06 -7.24 -19.08
C THR A 196 -4.21 -8.24 -19.84
N HIS A 197 -4.59 -9.52 -19.80
CA HIS A 197 -3.86 -10.57 -20.50
C HIS A 197 -3.93 -10.38 -22.02
N TYR A 198 -5.12 -10.05 -22.54
CA TYR A 198 -5.31 -9.78 -23.96
C TYR A 198 -4.44 -8.59 -24.40
N PHE A 199 -4.56 -7.46 -23.73
CA PHE A 199 -3.87 -6.23 -24.11
C PHE A 199 -2.34 -6.37 -24.05
N ARG A 200 -1.82 -6.95 -22.97
CA ARG A 200 -0.38 -7.22 -22.84
C ARG A 200 0.12 -8.11 -23.98
N LYS A 201 -0.58 -9.20 -24.27
CA LYS A 201 -0.22 -10.11 -25.37
C LYS A 201 -0.19 -9.40 -26.72
N GLU A 202 -1.20 -8.56 -27.02
CA GLU A 202 -1.25 -7.84 -28.29
C GLU A 202 -0.11 -6.82 -28.40
N LEU A 203 0.18 -6.05 -27.34
CA LEU A 203 1.32 -5.13 -27.33
C LEU A 203 2.65 -5.84 -27.58
N GLN A 204 2.88 -6.96 -26.89
CA GLN A 204 4.10 -7.76 -27.07
C GLN A 204 4.19 -8.35 -28.50
N SER A 205 3.07 -8.76 -29.09
CA SER A 205 3.04 -9.25 -30.47
C SER A 205 3.38 -8.18 -31.50
N LEU A 206 3.13 -6.91 -31.16
CA LEU A 206 3.50 -5.74 -31.98
C LEU A 206 4.94 -5.29 -31.73
N GLY A 207 5.69 -5.95 -30.83
CA GLY A 207 7.08 -5.66 -30.52
C GLY A 207 7.31 -4.62 -29.43
N PHE A 208 6.27 -4.21 -28.69
CA PHE A 208 6.45 -3.31 -27.56
C PHE A 208 7.02 -4.05 -26.34
N ASP A 209 7.94 -3.39 -25.65
CA ASP A 209 8.40 -3.79 -24.33
C ASP A 209 7.36 -3.35 -23.29
N THR A 210 6.84 -4.31 -22.51
CA THR A 210 5.84 -4.07 -21.46
C THR A 210 6.44 -4.13 -20.05
N GLY A 211 7.76 -4.09 -19.94
CA GLY A 211 8.47 -4.09 -18.67
C GLY A 211 8.25 -5.38 -17.87
N VAL A 212 8.45 -5.27 -16.55
CA VAL A 212 8.35 -6.38 -15.59
C VAL A 212 6.94 -6.57 -14.98
N SER A 213 5.99 -5.75 -15.39
CA SER A 213 4.64 -5.75 -14.82
C SER A 213 3.96 -7.12 -14.90
N THR A 214 3.37 -7.51 -13.78
CA THR A 214 2.47 -8.68 -13.69
C THR A 214 1.03 -8.30 -13.38
N THR A 215 0.72 -6.98 -13.29
CA THR A 215 -0.58 -6.43 -12.92
C THR A 215 -1.30 -5.79 -14.12
N PRO A 216 -2.53 -5.27 -13.98
CA PRO A 216 -3.20 -4.49 -15.01
C PRO A 216 -2.52 -3.18 -15.42
N ILE A 217 -1.52 -2.73 -14.68
CA ILE A 217 -0.65 -1.62 -15.11
C ILE A 217 0.33 -2.19 -16.14
N ILE A 218 0.27 -1.71 -17.36
CA ILE A 218 1.11 -2.19 -18.47
C ILE A 218 1.93 -1.00 -18.97
N PRO A 219 3.18 -0.85 -18.50
CA PRO A 219 4.08 0.17 -19.04
C PRO A 219 4.43 -0.17 -20.49
N VAL A 220 4.69 0.85 -21.29
CA VAL A 220 5.18 0.71 -22.66
C VAL A 220 6.47 1.51 -22.76
N MET A 221 7.58 0.81 -22.96
CA MET A 221 8.94 1.36 -22.96
C MET A 221 9.41 1.72 -24.37
#